data_8bd96382ca96024811b5bfcf4ec2e369
#
_entry.id   8bd96382ca96024811b5bfcf4ec2e369
#
_cell.length_a   1.000
_cell.length_b   1.000
_cell.length_c   1.000
_cell.angle_alpha   90.00
_cell.angle_beta   90.00
_cell.angle_gamma   90.00
#
_symmetry.space_group_name_H-M   'P 1'
#
loop_
_entity.id
_entity.type
_entity.pdbx_description
1 polymer ?
#
loop_
_entity_poly.entity_id
_entity_poly.type
_entity_poly.pdbx_seq_one_letter_code
_entity_poly.pdbx_strand_id
1 'polypeptide(L)'
;MNLTIEPGDFVSVIGNNGAGKSTLLNTIAGTLTPDAGELMVAGHRVTKRSVAYRSRWVSRVFQDPKMGTAGELSVAQNLTLAEKHTGSLSLRRYRRADQAKRYATLLASLNMGLEHRLTTQVKYLSGGQRQALSLLMATLSQPQLLLLDEHTAALDPQTSKEVMALTEAIVTKQHLTTMMITHKLSDALTYGNRLVMVQDGQIKLDVRGEAKARLQASDLMGLFSD
;
A
#
# COMPACT_ATOMS: atom_id res chain seq x y z
N MET A 1 -13.86 -4.78 16.90
CA MET A 1 -13.14 -3.53 16.50
C MET A 1 -14.04 -2.68 15.62
N ASN A 2 -14.15 -1.38 15.88
CA ASN A 2 -14.83 -0.40 15.01
C ASN A 2 -13.81 0.64 14.56
N LEU A 3 -13.66 0.84 13.25
CA LEU A 3 -12.72 1.79 12.67
C LEU A 3 -13.34 2.44 11.45
N THR A 4 -13.37 3.76 11.43
CA THR A 4 -13.74 4.55 10.25
C THR A 4 -12.49 5.28 9.73
N ILE A 5 -12.23 5.19 8.44
CA ILE A 5 -11.13 5.89 7.76
C ILE A 5 -11.78 6.86 6.78
N GLU A 6 -11.46 8.14 6.92
CA GLU A 6 -12.01 9.17 6.06
C GLU A 6 -11.26 9.25 4.72
N PRO A 7 -11.91 9.68 3.64
CA PRO A 7 -11.23 9.91 2.37
C PRO A 7 -10.03 10.85 2.53
N GLY A 8 -8.87 10.41 2.02
CA GLY A 8 -7.61 11.15 2.13
C GLY A 8 -6.83 10.93 3.44
N ASP A 9 -7.36 10.16 4.41
CA ASP A 9 -6.56 9.75 5.57
C ASP A 9 -5.38 8.88 5.14
N PHE A 10 -4.21 9.16 5.69
CA PHE A 10 -3.08 8.25 5.70
C PHE A 10 -2.89 7.74 7.12
N VAL A 11 -3.39 6.52 7.38
CA VAL A 11 -3.42 5.89 8.71
C VAL A 11 -2.23 4.97 8.88
N SER A 12 -1.34 5.27 9.82
CA SER A 12 -0.30 4.34 10.28
C SER A 12 -0.86 3.43 11.36
N VAL A 13 -0.77 2.11 11.18
CA VAL A 13 -1.26 1.09 12.11
C VAL A 13 -0.07 0.39 12.75
N ILE A 14 0.01 0.46 14.09
CA ILE A 14 1.04 -0.19 14.91
C ILE A 14 0.41 -1.16 15.91
N GLY A 15 1.23 -1.97 16.55
CA GLY A 15 0.83 -2.91 17.60
C GLY A 15 1.80 -4.08 17.69
N ASN A 16 1.74 -4.85 18.77
CA ASN A 16 2.58 -6.03 18.98
C ASN A 16 2.34 -7.13 17.92
N ASN A 17 3.25 -8.10 17.85
CA ASN A 17 3.03 -9.31 17.08
C ASN A 17 1.80 -10.05 17.65
N GLY A 18 0.91 -10.50 16.77
CA GLY A 18 -0.35 -11.12 17.20
C GLY A 18 -1.48 -10.16 17.57
N ALA A 19 -1.26 -8.84 17.60
CA ALA A 19 -2.28 -7.84 17.95
C ALA A 19 -3.49 -7.79 17.00
N GLY A 20 -3.44 -8.46 15.84
CA GLY A 20 -4.54 -8.50 14.88
C GLY A 20 -4.37 -7.57 13.67
N LYS A 21 -3.23 -6.89 13.51
CA LYS A 21 -2.97 -5.96 12.37
C LYS A 21 -3.13 -6.64 11.01
N SER A 22 -2.46 -7.78 10.81
CA SER A 22 -2.55 -8.54 9.56
C SER A 22 -3.94 -9.15 9.34
N THR A 23 -4.64 -9.53 10.43
CA THR A 23 -6.03 -9.98 10.37
C THR A 23 -6.94 -8.86 9.88
N LEU A 24 -6.78 -7.64 10.41
CA LEU A 24 -7.50 -6.45 9.97
C LEU A 24 -7.27 -6.19 8.48
N LEU A 25 -6.01 -6.16 8.05
CA LEU A 25 -5.64 -5.90 6.66
C LEU A 25 -6.17 -7.00 5.72
N ASN A 26 -6.05 -8.27 6.10
CA ASN A 26 -6.57 -9.42 5.34
C ASN A 26 -8.10 -9.40 5.27
N THR A 27 -8.78 -8.96 6.32
CA THR A 27 -10.23 -8.79 6.35
C THR A 27 -10.65 -7.68 5.38
N ILE A 28 -9.94 -6.55 5.33
CA ILE A 28 -10.22 -5.47 4.39
C ILE A 28 -9.94 -5.91 2.94
N ALA A 29 -8.82 -6.57 2.71
CA ALA A 29 -8.44 -7.07 1.39
C ALA A 29 -9.37 -8.19 0.87
N GLY A 30 -10.05 -8.91 1.77
CA GLY A 30 -10.99 -9.99 1.44
C GLY A 30 -10.38 -11.37 1.39
N THR A 31 -9.15 -11.55 1.87
CA THR A 31 -8.53 -12.86 2.05
C THR A 31 -9.04 -13.57 3.30
N LEU A 32 -9.59 -12.79 4.26
CA LEU A 32 -10.32 -13.30 5.42
C LEU A 32 -11.75 -12.74 5.40
N THR A 33 -12.71 -13.58 5.81
CA THR A 33 -14.09 -13.17 6.04
C THR A 33 -14.30 -12.99 7.54
N PRO A 34 -14.81 -11.84 8.00
CA PRO A 34 -15.09 -11.66 9.43
C PRO A 34 -16.28 -12.53 9.88
N ASP A 35 -16.23 -13.07 11.10
CA ASP A 35 -17.30 -13.87 11.68
C ASP A 35 -18.54 -13.01 11.96
N ALA A 36 -18.34 -11.75 12.35
CA ALA A 36 -19.39 -10.78 12.66
C ALA A 36 -19.01 -9.38 12.23
N GLY A 37 -20.00 -8.50 12.14
CA GLY A 37 -19.81 -7.10 11.78
C GLY A 37 -19.98 -6.83 10.29
N GLU A 38 -19.69 -5.61 9.89
CA GLU A 38 -19.87 -5.11 8.54
C GLU A 38 -18.62 -4.35 8.07
N LEU A 39 -18.27 -4.53 6.79
CA LEU A 39 -17.20 -3.79 6.14
C LEU A 39 -17.74 -3.04 4.93
N MET A 40 -17.49 -1.73 4.91
CA MET A 40 -17.82 -0.83 3.82
C MET A 40 -16.54 -0.24 3.24
N VAL A 41 -16.45 -0.13 1.92
CA VAL A 41 -15.38 0.59 1.22
C VAL A 41 -16.01 1.49 0.18
N ALA A 42 -15.75 2.79 0.24
CA ALA A 42 -16.32 3.79 -0.65
C ALA A 42 -17.86 3.67 -0.81
N GLY A 43 -18.58 3.46 0.29
CA GLY A 43 -20.03 3.27 0.31
C GLY A 43 -20.54 1.89 -0.14
N HIS A 44 -19.64 0.99 -0.54
CA HIS A 44 -20.01 -0.36 -0.97
C HIS A 44 -19.84 -1.38 0.16
N ARG A 45 -20.88 -2.18 0.44
CA ARG A 45 -20.80 -3.28 1.37
C ARG A 45 -19.97 -4.43 0.78
N VAL A 46 -18.82 -4.69 1.39
CA VAL A 46 -17.86 -5.69 0.87
C VAL A 46 -17.61 -6.87 1.82
N THR A 47 -18.31 -6.96 2.94
CA THR A 47 -18.10 -7.93 4.03
C THR A 47 -17.91 -9.37 3.54
N LYS A 48 -18.80 -9.84 2.65
CA LYS A 48 -18.77 -11.21 2.09
C LYS A 48 -18.34 -11.24 0.62
N ARG A 49 -17.70 -10.19 0.13
CA ARG A 49 -17.25 -10.11 -1.26
C ARG A 49 -15.84 -10.67 -1.42
N SER A 50 -15.59 -11.33 -2.54
CA SER A 50 -14.27 -11.89 -2.89
C SER A 50 -13.20 -10.81 -3.06
N VAL A 51 -11.93 -11.22 -2.99
CA VAL A 51 -10.77 -10.36 -3.29
C VAL A 51 -10.92 -9.71 -4.68
N ALA A 52 -11.31 -10.50 -5.70
CA ALA A 52 -11.52 -9.99 -7.06
C ALA A 52 -12.62 -8.91 -7.16
N TYR A 53 -13.66 -8.99 -6.33
CA TYR A 53 -14.66 -7.94 -6.26
C TYR A 53 -14.12 -6.68 -5.59
N ARG A 54 -13.38 -6.83 -4.48
CA ARG A 54 -12.82 -5.72 -3.70
C ARG A 54 -11.68 -5.01 -4.41
N SER A 55 -10.94 -5.69 -5.30
CA SER A 55 -9.83 -5.10 -6.06
C SER A 55 -10.24 -3.92 -6.96
N ARG A 56 -11.53 -3.68 -7.13
CA ARG A 56 -12.05 -2.47 -7.79
C ARG A 56 -11.81 -1.20 -6.98
N TRP A 57 -11.71 -1.31 -5.66
CA TRP A 57 -11.58 -0.17 -4.73
C TRP A 57 -10.37 -0.28 -3.81
N VAL A 58 -9.86 -1.49 -3.59
CA VAL A 58 -8.78 -1.76 -2.65
C VAL A 58 -7.58 -2.32 -3.41
N SER A 59 -6.45 -1.65 -3.30
CA SER A 59 -5.15 -2.18 -3.75
C SER A 59 -4.27 -2.49 -2.54
N ARG A 60 -3.35 -3.46 -2.70
CA ARG A 60 -2.42 -3.86 -1.65
C ARG A 60 -1.00 -3.93 -2.17
N VAL A 61 -0.08 -3.36 -1.40
CA VAL A 61 1.37 -3.56 -1.53
C VAL A 61 1.81 -4.50 -0.41
N PHE A 62 2.48 -5.58 -0.78
CA PHE A 62 2.90 -6.63 0.15
C PHE A 62 4.28 -6.35 0.73
N GLN A 63 4.59 -6.98 1.86
CA GLN A 63 5.91 -6.98 2.49
C GLN A 63 6.97 -7.58 1.55
N ASP A 64 6.68 -8.74 0.94
CA ASP A 64 7.51 -9.31 -0.13
C ASP A 64 7.01 -8.80 -1.50
N PRO A 65 7.80 -7.98 -2.21
CA PRO A 65 7.41 -7.44 -3.51
C PRO A 65 7.21 -8.52 -4.58
N LYS A 66 7.68 -9.76 -4.34
CA LYS A 66 7.42 -10.90 -5.23
C LYS A 66 5.93 -11.25 -5.30
N MET A 67 5.18 -11.00 -4.25
CA MET A 67 3.73 -11.25 -4.23
C MET A 67 2.94 -10.25 -5.07
N GLY A 68 3.47 -9.05 -5.27
CA GLY A 68 2.82 -7.99 -6.06
C GLY A 68 3.28 -7.91 -7.51
N THR A 69 4.26 -8.74 -7.94
CA THR A 69 4.87 -8.64 -9.27
C THR A 69 5.10 -10.02 -9.90
N ALA A 70 4.97 -10.10 -11.23
CA ALA A 70 5.30 -11.30 -12.00
C ALA A 70 6.80 -11.26 -12.38
N GLY A 71 7.64 -11.99 -11.66
CA GLY A 71 9.11 -11.94 -11.78
C GLY A 71 9.64 -12.30 -13.17
N GLU A 72 9.01 -13.25 -13.86
CA GLU A 72 9.39 -13.70 -15.20
C GLU A 72 8.97 -12.73 -16.32
N LEU A 73 8.07 -11.82 -16.03
CA LEU A 73 7.65 -10.81 -16.98
C LEU A 73 8.52 -9.55 -16.87
N SER A 74 8.61 -8.80 -17.97
CA SER A 74 9.32 -7.52 -17.98
C SER A 74 8.57 -6.45 -17.17
N VAL A 75 9.27 -5.36 -16.84
CA VAL A 75 8.68 -4.18 -16.20
C VAL A 75 7.46 -3.66 -16.98
N ALA A 76 7.58 -3.52 -18.30
CA ALA A 76 6.47 -3.07 -19.14
C ALA A 76 5.29 -4.04 -19.15
N GLN A 77 5.54 -5.34 -19.13
CA GLN A 77 4.48 -6.36 -19.05
C GLN A 77 3.76 -6.32 -17.70
N ASN A 78 4.49 -6.14 -16.59
CA ASN A 78 3.89 -5.97 -15.27
C ASN A 78 2.98 -4.75 -15.22
N LEU A 79 3.42 -3.59 -15.72
CA LEU A 79 2.59 -2.39 -15.82
C LEU A 79 1.34 -2.63 -16.68
N THR A 80 1.47 -3.34 -17.79
CA THR A 80 0.32 -3.71 -18.65
C THR A 80 -0.70 -4.58 -17.91
N LEU A 81 -0.24 -5.51 -17.08
CA LEU A 81 -1.15 -6.33 -16.25
C LEU A 81 -1.90 -5.47 -15.23
N ALA A 82 -1.19 -4.55 -14.55
CA ALA A 82 -1.80 -3.66 -13.56
C ALA A 82 -2.86 -2.76 -14.19
N GLU A 83 -2.63 -2.24 -15.39
CA GLU A 83 -3.60 -1.40 -16.11
C GLU A 83 -4.86 -2.15 -16.56
N LYS A 84 -4.75 -3.41 -16.95
CA LYS A 84 -5.89 -4.21 -17.40
C LYS A 84 -6.93 -4.45 -16.30
N HIS A 85 -6.54 -4.35 -15.04
CA HIS A 85 -7.48 -4.45 -13.92
C HIS A 85 -8.48 -3.30 -13.87
N THR A 86 -8.22 -2.18 -14.54
CA THR A 86 -8.97 -0.94 -14.41
C THR A 86 -9.87 -0.62 -15.61
N GLY A 87 -9.76 -1.34 -16.71
CA GLY A 87 -10.43 -0.98 -17.95
C GLY A 87 -11.18 -2.11 -18.63
N SER A 88 -12.17 -1.75 -19.42
CA SER A 88 -12.79 -2.60 -20.45
C SER A 88 -11.70 -3.21 -21.32
N LEU A 89 -11.82 -4.50 -21.66
CA LEU A 89 -11.00 -5.19 -22.64
C LEU A 89 -11.19 -4.57 -24.02
N SER A 90 -10.72 -3.33 -24.20
CA SER A 90 -10.71 -2.69 -25.50
C SER A 90 -9.63 -3.36 -26.36
N LEU A 91 -10.06 -3.99 -27.45
CA LEU A 91 -9.20 -4.51 -28.51
C LEU A 91 -8.51 -3.40 -29.32
N ARG A 92 -8.52 -2.15 -28.86
CA ARG A 92 -7.76 -1.07 -29.50
C ARG A 92 -6.29 -1.47 -29.53
N ARG A 93 -5.75 -1.54 -30.75
CA ARG A 93 -4.32 -1.64 -31.02
C ARG A 93 -3.61 -0.45 -30.35
N TYR A 94 -3.17 -0.64 -29.12
CA TYR A 94 -2.28 0.31 -28.46
C TYR A 94 -0.98 0.34 -29.27
N ARG A 95 -0.57 1.52 -29.75
CA ARG A 95 0.73 1.68 -30.38
C ARG A 95 1.78 1.40 -29.33
N ARG A 96 2.53 0.32 -29.48
CA ARG A 96 3.55 -0.13 -28.49
C ARG A 96 4.57 0.96 -28.14
N ALA A 97 4.87 1.85 -29.09
CA ALA A 97 5.78 2.98 -28.88
C ALA A 97 5.20 4.02 -27.90
N ASP A 98 3.93 4.37 -28.04
CA ASP A 98 3.27 5.36 -27.16
C ASP A 98 3.12 4.82 -25.74
N GLN A 99 2.84 3.52 -25.60
CA GLN A 99 2.78 2.84 -24.32
C GLN A 99 4.14 2.81 -23.62
N ALA A 100 5.21 2.49 -24.36
CA ALA A 100 6.57 2.47 -23.82
C ALA A 100 6.99 3.87 -23.31
N LYS A 101 6.71 4.92 -24.08
CA LYS A 101 6.99 6.30 -23.68
C LYS A 101 6.23 6.69 -22.40
N ARG A 102 4.94 6.34 -22.34
CA ARG A 102 4.11 6.60 -21.14
C ARG A 102 4.65 5.86 -19.92
N TYR A 103 5.02 4.59 -20.06
CA TYR A 103 5.59 3.81 -18.96
C TYR A 103 6.95 4.37 -18.52
N ALA A 104 7.81 4.78 -19.46
CA ALA A 104 9.07 5.44 -19.11
C ALA A 104 8.83 6.71 -18.30
N THR A 105 7.86 7.55 -18.69
CA THR A 105 7.50 8.76 -17.93
C THR A 105 6.99 8.44 -16.51
N LEU A 106 6.14 7.42 -16.37
CA LEU A 106 5.65 6.97 -15.05
C LEU A 106 6.79 6.45 -14.17
N LEU A 107 7.68 5.64 -14.75
CA LEU A 107 8.81 5.06 -14.03
C LEU A 107 9.88 6.11 -13.66
N ALA A 108 10.10 7.10 -14.51
CA ALA A 108 11.03 8.20 -14.23
C ALA A 108 10.63 8.98 -12.96
N SER A 109 9.31 9.10 -12.67
CA SER A 109 8.84 9.75 -11.45
C SER A 109 9.21 9.01 -10.15
N LEU A 110 9.66 7.76 -10.24
CA LEU A 110 10.14 6.98 -9.10
C LEU A 110 11.60 7.28 -8.72
N ASN A 111 12.36 7.94 -9.58
CA ASN A 111 13.79 8.27 -9.40
C ASN A 111 14.68 7.05 -9.07
N MET A 112 14.37 5.88 -9.67
CA MET A 112 15.08 4.61 -9.42
C MET A 112 15.71 4.00 -10.68
N GLY A 113 15.77 4.75 -11.80
CA GLY A 113 16.33 4.30 -13.07
C GLY A 113 15.51 3.20 -13.77
N LEU A 114 14.26 3.00 -13.38
CA LEU A 114 13.38 1.98 -13.95
C LEU A 114 12.90 2.35 -15.36
N GLU A 115 12.89 3.61 -15.72
CA GLU A 115 12.56 4.13 -17.04
C GLU A 115 13.46 3.57 -18.16
N HIS A 116 14.69 3.17 -17.80
CA HIS A 116 15.64 2.53 -18.70
C HIS A 116 15.57 1.00 -18.70
N ARG A 117 14.66 0.41 -17.92
CA ARG A 117 14.56 -1.04 -17.69
C ARG A 117 13.23 -1.65 -18.13
N LEU A 118 12.52 -1.03 -19.05
CA LEU A 118 11.18 -1.49 -19.50
C LEU A 118 11.16 -2.95 -19.99
N THR A 119 12.23 -3.41 -20.63
CA THR A 119 12.35 -4.78 -21.15
C THR A 119 13.01 -5.76 -20.17
N THR A 120 13.54 -5.27 -19.04
CA THR A 120 14.17 -6.10 -18.02
C THR A 120 13.11 -6.92 -17.29
N GLN A 121 13.36 -8.22 -17.09
CA GLN A 121 12.52 -9.07 -16.25
C GLN A 121 12.60 -8.59 -14.80
N VAL A 122 11.45 -8.57 -14.11
CA VAL A 122 11.33 -8.02 -12.77
C VAL A 122 12.18 -8.80 -11.74
N LYS A 123 12.45 -10.08 -11.96
CA LYS A 123 13.34 -10.87 -11.09
C LYS A 123 14.77 -10.33 -10.99
N TYR A 124 15.23 -9.54 -11.98
CA TYR A 124 16.57 -8.94 -12.01
C TYR A 124 16.60 -7.51 -11.43
N LEU A 125 15.50 -7.01 -10.93
CA LEU A 125 15.45 -5.74 -10.21
C LEU A 125 15.96 -5.91 -8.77
N SER A 126 16.52 -4.83 -8.21
CA SER A 126 16.82 -4.77 -6.77
C SER A 126 15.52 -4.83 -5.95
N GLY A 127 15.62 -5.14 -4.65
CA GLY A 127 14.46 -5.18 -3.75
C GLY A 127 13.69 -3.85 -3.75
N GLY A 128 14.40 -2.72 -3.63
CA GLY A 128 13.79 -1.39 -3.67
C GLY A 128 13.15 -1.05 -5.01
N GLN A 129 13.82 -1.36 -6.12
CA GLN A 129 13.25 -1.17 -7.46
C GLN A 129 11.98 -1.98 -7.66
N ARG A 130 11.96 -3.24 -7.20
CA ARG A 130 10.78 -4.09 -7.28
C ARG A 130 9.65 -3.58 -6.39
N GLN A 131 9.99 -3.08 -5.20
CA GLN A 131 9.00 -2.50 -4.28
C GLN A 131 8.39 -1.22 -4.86
N ALA A 132 9.20 -0.33 -5.42
CA ALA A 132 8.72 0.88 -6.07
C ALA A 132 7.83 0.57 -7.28
N LEU A 133 8.19 -0.45 -8.08
CA LEU A 133 7.35 -0.95 -9.17
C LEU A 133 6.01 -1.47 -8.64
N SER A 134 6.03 -2.29 -7.56
CA SER A 134 4.81 -2.82 -6.92
C SER A 134 3.90 -1.69 -6.43
N LEU A 135 4.47 -0.67 -5.80
CA LEU A 135 3.74 0.52 -5.35
C LEU A 135 3.11 1.28 -6.52
N LEU A 136 3.88 1.54 -7.58
CA LEU A 136 3.35 2.18 -8.79
C LEU A 136 2.20 1.37 -9.39
N MET A 137 2.36 0.05 -9.53
CA MET A 137 1.31 -0.84 -10.06
C MET A 137 0.03 -0.78 -9.22
N ALA A 138 0.16 -0.79 -7.88
CA ALA A 138 -0.96 -0.72 -6.95
C ALA A 138 -1.73 0.62 -7.03
N THR A 139 -1.07 1.69 -7.45
CA THR A 139 -1.65 3.04 -7.51
C THR A 139 -2.11 3.48 -8.90
N LEU A 140 -1.78 2.71 -9.96
CA LEU A 140 -2.21 3.01 -11.34
C LEU A 140 -3.74 3.07 -11.51
N SER A 141 -4.47 2.28 -10.72
CA SER A 141 -5.92 2.22 -10.74
C SER A 141 -6.60 3.33 -9.92
N GLN A 142 -5.81 4.17 -9.23
CA GLN A 142 -6.33 5.16 -8.28
C GLN A 142 -7.34 4.51 -7.30
N PRO A 143 -6.90 3.54 -6.48
CA PRO A 143 -7.80 2.83 -5.59
C PRO A 143 -8.40 3.79 -4.56
N GLN A 144 -9.59 3.46 -4.07
CA GLN A 144 -10.24 4.19 -2.98
C GLN A 144 -9.56 3.93 -1.63
N LEU A 145 -8.87 2.79 -1.51
CA LEU A 145 -8.08 2.44 -0.33
C LEU A 145 -6.80 1.69 -0.76
N LEU A 146 -5.66 2.24 -0.40
CA LEU A 146 -4.35 1.61 -0.56
C LEU A 146 -3.94 0.96 0.76
N LEU A 147 -3.67 -0.34 0.74
CA LEU A 147 -3.15 -1.10 1.87
C LEU A 147 -1.65 -1.32 1.70
N LEU A 148 -0.86 -0.89 2.67
CA LEU A 148 0.59 -1.06 2.71
C LEU A 148 0.93 -2.00 3.87
N ASP A 149 1.40 -3.20 3.55
CA ASP A 149 1.67 -4.25 4.54
C ASP A 149 3.17 -4.36 4.77
N GLU A 150 3.70 -3.60 5.73
CA GLU A 150 5.13 -3.60 6.09
C GLU A 150 6.07 -3.49 4.88
N HIS A 151 5.66 -2.75 3.88
CA HIS A 151 6.19 -2.77 2.53
C HIS A 151 7.67 -2.32 2.40
N THR A 152 8.29 -1.88 3.48
CA THR A 152 9.72 -1.52 3.52
C THR A 152 10.53 -2.40 4.48
N ALA A 153 9.92 -3.40 5.14
CA ALA A 153 10.58 -4.17 6.19
C ALA A 153 11.73 -5.06 5.67
N ALA A 154 11.63 -5.52 4.41
CA ALA A 154 12.64 -6.40 3.80
C ALA A 154 13.77 -5.63 3.08
N LEU A 155 13.78 -4.28 3.18
CA LEU A 155 14.75 -3.42 2.52
C LEU A 155 15.84 -2.94 3.50
N ASP A 156 17.02 -2.65 2.95
CA ASP A 156 18.05 -1.97 3.73
C ASP A 156 17.59 -0.56 4.18
N PRO A 157 18.21 0.02 5.23
CA PRO A 157 17.73 1.27 5.81
C PRO A 157 17.65 2.46 4.84
N GLN A 158 18.60 2.58 3.90
CA GLN A 158 18.64 3.66 2.95
C GLN A 158 17.53 3.51 1.91
N THR A 159 17.42 2.34 1.30
CA THR A 159 16.36 2.02 0.33
C THR A 159 14.97 2.11 0.98
N SER A 160 14.82 1.70 2.25
CA SER A 160 13.58 1.82 3.02
C SER A 160 13.13 3.29 3.10
N LYS A 161 14.03 4.23 3.40
CA LYS A 161 13.73 5.66 3.44
C LYS A 161 13.31 6.20 2.07
N GLU A 162 14.00 5.79 1.02
CA GLU A 162 13.68 6.21 -0.35
C GLU A 162 12.29 5.73 -0.78
N VAL A 163 11.95 4.46 -0.51
CA VAL A 163 10.63 3.90 -0.81
C VAL A 163 9.53 4.54 0.05
N MET A 164 9.81 4.87 1.31
CA MET A 164 8.84 5.58 2.16
C MET A 164 8.58 7.01 1.67
N ALA A 165 9.63 7.75 1.30
CA ALA A 165 9.47 9.09 0.72
C ALA A 165 8.69 9.05 -0.60
N LEU A 166 8.96 8.05 -1.44
CA LEU A 166 8.20 7.79 -2.66
C LEU A 166 6.73 7.47 -2.37
N THR A 167 6.46 6.65 -1.35
CA THR A 167 5.10 6.31 -0.92
C THR A 167 4.34 7.57 -0.52
N GLU A 168 4.92 8.42 0.32
CA GLU A 168 4.31 9.67 0.75
C GLU A 168 4.03 10.61 -0.43
N ALA A 169 5.00 10.76 -1.34
CA ALA A 169 4.84 11.59 -2.53
C ALA A 169 3.67 11.11 -3.43
N ILE A 170 3.55 9.80 -3.64
CA ILE A 170 2.46 9.22 -4.45
C ILE A 170 1.11 9.40 -3.74
N VAL A 171 1.02 9.06 -2.46
CA VAL A 171 -0.21 9.16 -1.66
C VAL A 171 -0.71 10.59 -1.62
N THR A 172 0.18 11.55 -1.35
CA THR A 172 -0.17 12.98 -1.30
C THR A 172 -0.58 13.51 -2.66
N LYS A 173 0.19 13.21 -3.72
CA LYS A 173 -0.10 13.70 -5.07
C LYS A 173 -1.42 13.18 -5.63
N GLN A 174 -1.79 11.94 -5.30
CA GLN A 174 -3.01 11.31 -5.80
C GLN A 174 -4.18 11.38 -4.80
N HIS A 175 -3.98 12.01 -3.62
CA HIS A 175 -4.96 12.09 -2.53
C HIS A 175 -5.52 10.72 -2.12
N LEU A 176 -4.67 9.69 -2.07
CA LEU A 176 -5.09 8.33 -1.78
C LEU A 176 -5.41 8.15 -0.30
N THR A 177 -6.56 7.55 0.00
CA THR A 177 -6.81 7.01 1.33
C THR A 177 -5.91 5.80 1.55
N THR A 178 -5.10 5.80 2.61
CA THR A 178 -4.05 4.81 2.80
C THR A 178 -4.07 4.24 4.22
N MET A 179 -3.93 2.93 4.35
CA MET A 179 -3.65 2.25 5.62
C MET A 179 -2.30 1.55 5.51
N MET A 180 -1.36 1.92 6.35
CA MET A 180 -0.02 1.35 6.41
C MET A 180 0.21 0.63 7.73
N ILE A 181 0.51 -0.67 7.66
CA ILE A 181 1.05 -1.41 8.80
C ILE A 181 2.57 -1.23 8.82
N THR A 182 3.12 -0.91 9.98
CA THR A 182 4.56 -0.83 10.19
C THR A 182 4.94 -1.24 11.61
N HIS A 183 6.12 -1.85 11.76
CA HIS A 183 6.75 -2.11 13.06
C HIS A 183 7.72 -1.01 13.49
N LYS A 184 8.06 -0.08 12.58
CA LYS A 184 8.97 1.02 12.86
C LYS A 184 8.18 2.19 13.42
N LEU A 185 8.35 2.47 14.72
CA LEU A 185 7.70 3.62 15.37
C LEU A 185 8.07 4.94 14.72
N SER A 186 9.31 5.09 14.25
CA SER A 186 9.75 6.27 13.49
C SER A 186 8.88 6.50 12.25
N ASP A 187 8.62 5.44 11.47
CA ASP A 187 7.81 5.56 10.27
C ASP A 187 6.35 5.90 10.62
N ALA A 188 5.80 5.26 11.67
CA ALA A 188 4.44 5.50 12.12
C ALA A 188 4.22 6.94 12.62
N LEU A 189 5.23 7.54 13.28
CA LEU A 189 5.19 8.93 13.75
C LEU A 189 5.38 9.92 12.61
N THR A 190 6.30 9.62 11.67
CA THR A 190 6.68 10.54 10.59
C THR A 190 5.60 10.60 9.49
N TYR A 191 5.09 9.44 9.05
CA TYR A 191 4.24 9.36 7.86
C TYR A 191 2.75 9.28 8.21
N GLY A 192 1.94 9.96 7.38
CA GLY A 192 0.49 9.98 7.51
C GLY A 192 -0.02 10.96 8.57
N ASN A 193 -1.31 11.23 8.51
CA ASN A 193 -2.01 12.19 9.39
C ASN A 193 -2.73 11.56 10.59
N ARG A 194 -2.75 10.21 10.68
CA ARG A 194 -3.43 9.45 11.73
C ARG A 194 -2.60 8.26 12.17
N LEU A 195 -2.61 7.96 13.46
CA LEU A 195 -1.96 6.78 14.04
C LEU A 195 -3.00 5.99 14.83
N VAL A 196 -3.07 4.69 14.54
CA VAL A 196 -3.93 3.73 15.23
C VAL A 196 -3.05 2.64 15.84
N MET A 197 -3.18 2.41 17.13
CA MET A 197 -2.55 1.28 17.82
C MET A 197 -3.56 0.18 18.05
N VAL A 198 -3.21 -1.02 17.60
CA VAL A 198 -4.03 -2.24 17.78
C VAL A 198 -3.37 -3.14 18.82
N GLN A 199 -4.15 -3.59 19.79
CA GLN A 199 -3.75 -4.56 20.82
C GLN A 199 -4.90 -5.52 21.05
N ASP A 200 -4.63 -6.83 21.04
CA ASP A 200 -5.61 -7.91 21.29
C ASP A 200 -6.91 -7.79 20.46
N GLY A 201 -6.75 -7.41 19.18
CA GLY A 201 -7.88 -7.23 18.26
C GLY A 201 -8.71 -5.98 18.51
N GLN A 202 -8.28 -5.07 19.39
CA GLN A 202 -8.97 -3.82 19.71
C GLN A 202 -8.12 -2.59 19.38
N ILE A 203 -8.76 -1.44 19.18
CA ILE A 203 -8.07 -0.17 19.06
C ILE A 203 -7.78 0.36 20.48
N LYS A 204 -6.49 0.45 20.80
CA LYS A 204 -6.01 0.97 22.08
C LYS A 204 -5.78 2.50 22.01
N LEU A 205 -5.31 2.98 20.86
CA LEU A 205 -5.07 4.40 20.61
C LEU A 205 -5.52 4.75 19.20
N ASP A 206 -6.13 5.91 19.04
CA ASP A 206 -6.51 6.48 17.75
C ASP A 206 -6.35 7.99 17.81
N VAL A 207 -5.30 8.51 17.19
CA VAL A 207 -4.96 9.94 17.21
C VAL A 207 -4.70 10.47 15.81
N ARG A 208 -5.06 11.74 15.57
CA ARG A 208 -4.93 12.38 14.27
C ARG A 208 -4.46 13.83 14.38
N GLY A 209 -3.96 14.38 13.27
CA GLY A 209 -3.58 15.78 13.14
C GLY A 209 -2.56 16.21 14.19
N GLU A 210 -2.84 17.33 14.90
CA GLU A 210 -1.93 17.88 15.91
C GLU A 210 -1.67 16.91 17.07
N ALA A 211 -2.66 16.10 17.48
CA ALA A 211 -2.47 15.11 18.53
C ALA A 211 -1.44 14.05 18.12
N LYS A 212 -1.46 13.59 16.85
CA LYS A 212 -0.42 12.71 16.32
C LYS A 212 0.94 13.42 16.23
N ALA A 213 0.97 14.67 15.75
CA ALA A 213 2.22 15.41 15.56
C ALA A 213 2.99 15.69 16.87
N ARG A 214 2.30 15.67 18.01
CA ARG A 214 2.90 15.85 19.35
C ARG A 214 3.42 14.55 19.97
N LEU A 215 3.06 13.37 19.41
CA LEU A 215 3.49 12.09 19.94
C LEU A 215 4.98 11.87 19.77
N GLN A 216 5.59 11.28 20.80
CA GLN A 216 6.96 10.83 20.80
C GLN A 216 7.03 9.30 20.89
N ALA A 217 8.16 8.73 20.53
CA ALA A 217 8.36 7.29 20.61
C ALA A 217 8.21 6.76 22.06
N SER A 218 8.62 7.56 23.07
CA SER A 218 8.44 7.23 24.49
C SER A 218 6.98 7.03 24.88
N ASP A 219 6.07 7.84 24.33
CA ASP A 219 4.63 7.78 24.65
C ASP A 219 4.03 6.46 24.15
N LEU A 220 4.50 6.01 22.97
CA LEU A 220 4.05 4.76 22.39
C LEU A 220 4.67 3.54 23.09
N MET A 221 5.95 3.62 23.49
CA MET A 221 6.63 2.51 24.17
C MET A 221 5.93 2.12 25.48
N GLY A 222 5.43 3.09 26.25
CA GLY A 222 4.65 2.83 27.46
C GLY A 222 3.38 2.00 27.19
N LEU A 223 2.73 2.24 26.06
CA LEU A 223 1.50 1.53 25.67
C LEU A 223 1.73 0.10 25.17
N PHE A 224 2.96 -0.26 24.80
CA PHE A 224 3.33 -1.63 24.40
C PHE A 224 3.61 -2.55 25.58
N SER A 225 3.85 -1.98 26.78
CA SER A 225 4.30 -2.72 27.98
C SER A 225 3.11 -3.15 28.86
N ASP A 226 1.94 -2.59 28.63
CA ASP A 226 0.66 -2.91 29.32
C ASP A 226 -0.17 -3.92 28.49
#